data_ccb8aa55d242afab7a150d60fec3fd27
#
_entry.id   ccb8aa55d242afab7a150d60fec3fd27
#
_cell.length_a   1.000
_cell.length_b   1.000
_cell.length_c   1.000
_cell.angle_alpha   90.00
_cell.angle_beta   90.00
_cell.angle_gamma   90.00
#
_symmetry.space_group_name_H-M   'P 1'
#
loop_
_entity.id
_entity.type
_entity.pdbx_description
1 polymer ?
#
loop_
_entity_poly.entity_id
_entity_poly.type
_entity_poly.pdbx_seq_one_letter_code
_entity_poly.pdbx_strand_id
1 'polypeptide(L)'
;MNNTLKQTRSLLMTLLVVVGLASFGSCSDNVDDGDMYTFTGKTVTSYLEENSDQFSLYSYILKRVQLSPKSKSTISDLLSARGNYTCFVPDNQVLQSYLDSVFQTKNYDVTQIPDSVAEYIARNSIIDNKNQEAYLSTAFQTGALETTNMDDRYITISFDTLQGGATATYVNEKSRIIKFDIKATNGVIHQINHVLELSTATLPSLISQTENTRIFSRLLDITSWADSMQLYRDDDYEYNHPDYGINSDGQQVATPAHRYYGYTAFVETDQTFHDKWGIDLPVVEN
;
A
#
# COMPACT_ATOMS: atom_id res chain seq x y z
N MET A 1 -41.11 62.11 46.03
CA MET A 1 -40.84 60.66 45.95
C MET A 1 -40.71 60.11 44.53
N ASN A 2 -41.06 60.85 43.45
CA ASN A 2 -41.01 60.39 42.08
C ASN A 2 -39.68 60.65 41.32
N ASN A 3 -38.82 61.58 41.78
CA ASN A 3 -37.59 61.94 41.08
C ASN A 3 -36.39 61.03 41.41
N THR A 4 -36.37 60.52 42.64
CA THR A 4 -35.32 59.57 43.05
C THR A 4 -35.47 58.20 42.40
N LEU A 5 -36.72 57.75 42.18
CA LEU A 5 -37.00 56.44 41.48
C LEU A 5 -36.64 56.53 39.98
N LYS A 6 -36.82 57.67 39.34
CA LYS A 6 -36.43 57.89 37.95
C LYS A 6 -34.89 57.90 37.77
N GLN A 7 -34.19 58.56 38.71
CA GLN A 7 -32.74 58.61 38.69
C GLN A 7 -32.08 57.24 38.95
N THR A 8 -32.62 56.45 39.89
CA THR A 8 -32.13 55.10 40.16
C THR A 8 -32.40 54.14 39.00
N ARG A 9 -33.55 54.24 38.32
CA ARG A 9 -33.83 53.45 37.09
C ARG A 9 -32.93 53.83 35.93
N SER A 10 -32.62 55.13 35.76
CA SER A 10 -31.69 55.59 34.73
C SER A 10 -30.29 55.12 35.02
N LEU A 11 -29.80 55.17 36.27
CA LEU A 11 -28.49 54.69 36.65
C LEU A 11 -28.33 53.16 36.48
N LEU A 12 -29.39 52.38 36.81
CA LEU A 12 -29.40 50.94 36.63
C LEU A 12 -29.41 50.53 35.15
N MET A 13 -30.13 51.30 34.29
CA MET A 13 -30.12 51.05 32.84
C MET A 13 -28.79 51.39 32.21
N THR A 14 -28.10 52.44 32.65
CA THR A 14 -26.77 52.80 32.16
C THR A 14 -25.72 51.79 32.62
N LEU A 15 -25.84 51.27 33.83
CA LEU A 15 -24.94 50.22 34.33
C LEU A 15 -25.10 48.90 33.59
N LEU A 16 -26.35 48.53 33.25
CA LEU A 16 -26.66 47.34 32.45
C LEU A 16 -26.11 47.42 31.02
N VAL A 17 -26.18 48.59 30.40
CA VAL A 17 -25.61 48.83 29.07
C VAL A 17 -24.07 48.77 29.08
N VAL A 18 -23.41 49.32 30.12
CA VAL A 18 -21.96 49.31 30.25
C VAL A 18 -21.46 47.87 30.52
N VAL A 19 -22.16 47.08 31.33
CA VAL A 19 -21.82 45.65 31.57
C VAL A 19 -22.09 44.82 30.33
N GLY A 20 -23.14 45.13 29.54
CA GLY A 20 -23.43 44.45 28.28
C GLY A 20 -22.41 44.70 27.18
N LEU A 21 -21.81 45.92 27.15
CA LEU A 21 -20.76 46.28 26.19
C LEU A 21 -19.36 45.74 26.57
N ALA A 22 -19.13 45.46 27.85
CA ALA A 22 -17.89 44.83 28.30
C ALA A 22 -17.85 43.32 28.03
N SER A 23 -18.98 42.69 27.74
CA SER A 23 -19.06 41.26 27.48
C SER A 23 -18.79 40.87 26.02
N PHE A 24 -18.63 41.83 25.11
CA PHE A 24 -18.32 41.57 23.70
C PHE A 24 -16.83 41.75 23.36
N GLY A 25 -15.97 41.95 24.34
CA GLY A 25 -14.55 42.19 24.15
C GLY A 25 -13.63 41.01 24.44
N SER A 26 -14.19 39.78 24.63
CA SER A 26 -13.37 38.62 24.98
C SER A 26 -13.65 37.43 24.08
N CYS A 27 -13.26 37.54 22.85
CA CYS A 27 -12.83 36.45 21.98
C CYS A 27 -11.95 37.06 20.88
N SER A 28 -10.81 37.60 21.25
CA SER A 28 -9.65 37.45 20.38
C SER A 28 -9.01 36.13 20.81
N ASP A 29 -9.54 35.02 20.32
CA ASP A 29 -8.70 33.86 20.14
C ASP A 29 -7.58 34.30 19.19
N ASN A 30 -6.48 34.75 19.79
CA ASN A 30 -5.21 34.60 19.12
C ASN A 30 -5.01 33.07 19.00
N VAL A 31 -5.71 32.47 18.03
CA VAL A 31 -5.25 31.22 17.42
C VAL A 31 -3.90 31.63 16.87
N ASP A 32 -2.85 31.20 17.56
CA ASP A 32 -1.50 31.32 17.05
C ASP A 32 -1.47 30.48 15.79
N ASP A 33 -1.69 31.12 14.63
CA ASP A 33 -1.62 30.48 13.32
C ASP A 33 -0.22 29.90 13.06
N GLY A 34 0.73 30.14 13.97
CA GLY A 34 2.08 29.58 13.95
C GLY A 34 2.12 28.07 14.24
N ASP A 35 1.13 27.51 14.97
CA ASP A 35 1.05 26.07 15.29
C ASP A 35 0.03 25.32 14.44
N MET A 36 -0.73 25.98 13.59
CA MET A 36 -1.57 25.32 12.60
C MET A 36 -0.70 24.81 11.45
N TYR A 37 -0.06 23.64 11.69
CA TYR A 37 0.38 22.68 10.68
C TYR A 37 1.06 23.26 9.45
N THR A 38 2.05 24.11 9.64
CA THR A 38 3.04 24.35 8.59
C THR A 38 3.81 23.04 8.45
N PHE A 39 3.55 22.28 7.38
CA PHE A 39 4.38 21.14 6.99
C PHE A 39 5.79 21.71 6.74
N THR A 40 6.63 21.74 7.77
CA THR A 40 8.00 22.23 7.69
C THR A 40 8.96 21.23 7.09
N GLY A 41 8.47 20.02 6.73
CA GLY A 41 9.23 18.94 6.13
C GLY A 41 8.70 18.56 4.74
N LYS A 42 9.47 17.74 4.04
CA LYS A 42 9.15 17.27 2.68
C LYS A 42 8.19 16.10 2.74
N THR A 43 7.15 16.13 1.92
CA THR A 43 6.31 14.96 1.65
C THR A 43 7.09 13.95 0.79
N VAL A 44 6.55 12.73 0.64
CA VAL A 44 7.14 11.72 -0.25
C VAL A 44 7.30 12.29 -1.65
N THR A 45 6.24 12.88 -2.24
CA THR A 45 6.29 13.50 -3.57
C THR A 45 7.35 14.59 -3.64
N SER A 46 7.39 15.51 -2.68
CA SER A 46 8.38 16.60 -2.67
C SER A 46 9.81 16.08 -2.59
N TYR A 47 10.06 15.02 -1.81
CA TYR A 47 11.38 14.39 -1.74
C TYR A 47 11.80 13.82 -3.09
N LEU A 48 10.90 13.09 -3.77
CA LEU A 48 11.18 12.50 -5.08
C LEU A 48 11.43 13.56 -6.16
N GLU A 49 10.69 14.66 -6.14
CA GLU A 49 10.85 15.77 -7.09
C GLU A 49 12.17 16.54 -6.89
N GLU A 50 12.56 16.78 -5.66
CA GLU A 50 13.84 17.43 -5.35
C GLU A 50 15.05 16.55 -5.68
N ASN A 51 14.89 15.22 -5.67
CA ASN A 51 15.90 14.24 -6.07
C ASN A 51 15.58 13.66 -7.46
N SER A 52 15.11 14.47 -8.37
CA SER A 52 14.68 14.06 -9.72
C SER A 52 15.83 13.49 -10.57
N ASP A 53 17.08 13.81 -10.28
CA ASP A 53 18.26 13.16 -10.84
C ASP A 53 18.27 11.64 -10.60
N GLN A 54 17.70 11.19 -9.47
CA GLN A 54 17.62 9.79 -9.09
C GLN A 54 16.24 9.17 -9.34
N PHE A 55 15.14 9.93 -9.24
CA PHE A 55 13.77 9.39 -9.18
C PHE A 55 12.81 9.95 -10.23
N SER A 56 13.30 10.60 -11.29
CA SER A 56 12.41 11.22 -12.31
C SER A 56 11.50 10.22 -13.01
N LEU A 57 11.99 9.02 -13.31
CA LEU A 57 11.18 7.99 -13.98
C LEU A 57 10.06 7.47 -13.06
N TYR A 58 10.39 7.23 -11.79
CA TYR A 58 9.39 6.79 -10.83
C TYR A 58 8.36 7.90 -10.55
N SER A 59 8.80 9.14 -10.39
CA SER A 59 7.92 10.31 -10.25
C SER A 59 6.97 10.49 -11.45
N TYR A 60 7.46 10.23 -12.66
CA TYR A 60 6.63 10.25 -13.87
C TYR A 60 5.50 9.21 -13.79
N ILE A 61 5.81 7.98 -13.39
CA ILE A 61 4.83 6.90 -13.21
C ILE A 61 3.78 7.29 -12.17
N LEU A 62 4.20 7.81 -11.01
CA LEU A 62 3.28 8.21 -9.94
C LEU A 62 2.30 9.32 -10.38
N LYS A 63 2.76 10.25 -11.21
CA LYS A 63 1.93 11.33 -11.79
C LYS A 63 0.95 10.84 -12.84
N ARG A 64 1.22 9.71 -13.48
CA ARG A 64 0.36 9.13 -14.50
C ARG A 64 -0.75 8.25 -13.94
N VAL A 65 -0.45 7.50 -12.86
CA VAL A 65 -1.39 6.52 -12.30
C VAL A 65 -2.45 7.21 -11.44
N GLN A 66 -3.71 7.05 -11.83
CA GLN A 66 -4.86 7.57 -11.09
C GLN A 66 -5.17 6.72 -9.86
N LEU A 67 -5.72 7.33 -8.82
CA LEU A 67 -6.14 6.61 -7.60
C LEU A 67 -7.27 5.62 -7.86
N SER A 68 -8.18 5.98 -8.75
CA SER A 68 -9.25 5.11 -9.22
C SER A 68 -9.71 5.57 -10.61
N PRO A 69 -10.42 4.73 -11.37
CA PRO A 69 -10.91 5.08 -12.72
C PRO A 69 -11.81 6.31 -12.76
N LYS A 70 -12.43 6.67 -11.62
CA LYS A 70 -13.32 7.83 -11.48
C LYS A 70 -12.62 9.05 -10.87
N SER A 71 -11.39 8.90 -10.39
CA SER A 71 -10.62 9.98 -9.76
C SER A 71 -9.76 10.71 -10.77
N LYS A 72 -9.68 12.03 -10.65
CA LYS A 72 -8.69 12.82 -11.37
C LYS A 72 -7.35 12.92 -10.62
N SER A 73 -7.36 12.59 -9.33
CA SER A 73 -6.15 12.61 -8.49
C SER A 73 -5.29 11.39 -8.79
N THR A 74 -4.00 11.61 -8.80
CA THR A 74 -2.96 10.61 -9.07
C THR A 74 -2.36 10.06 -7.77
N ILE A 75 -1.55 9.02 -7.87
CA ILE A 75 -0.76 8.53 -6.72
C ILE A 75 0.24 9.61 -6.25
N SER A 76 0.78 10.42 -7.15
CA SER A 76 1.62 11.55 -6.77
C SER A 76 0.87 12.57 -5.91
N ASP A 77 -0.40 12.85 -6.23
CA ASP A 77 -1.25 13.74 -5.42
C ASP A 77 -1.50 13.14 -4.04
N LEU A 78 -1.76 11.83 -3.96
CA LEU A 78 -1.92 11.12 -2.68
C LEU A 78 -0.66 11.27 -1.81
N LEU A 79 0.52 11.02 -2.38
CA LEU A 79 1.80 11.10 -1.67
C LEU A 79 2.27 12.55 -1.40
N SER A 80 1.57 13.55 -1.94
CA SER A 80 1.75 14.96 -1.57
C SER A 80 0.85 15.37 -0.40
N ALA A 81 -0.20 14.59 -0.14
CA ALA A 81 -1.18 14.85 0.90
C ALA A 81 -0.74 14.26 2.25
N ARG A 82 -1.52 14.59 3.28
CA ARG A 82 -1.36 14.04 4.63
C ARG A 82 -1.63 12.54 4.64
N GLY A 83 -0.81 11.78 5.35
CA GLY A 83 -0.96 10.33 5.46
C GLY A 83 0.22 9.70 6.17
N ASN A 84 0.25 8.36 6.19
CA ASN A 84 1.35 7.54 6.71
C ASN A 84 1.71 6.50 5.65
N TYR A 85 2.60 6.83 4.75
CA TYR A 85 2.95 5.97 3.63
C TYR A 85 4.29 5.26 3.86
N THR A 86 4.36 4.00 3.49
CA THR A 86 5.64 3.28 3.34
C THR A 86 5.87 3.04 1.86
N CYS A 87 6.96 3.58 1.33
CA CYS A 87 7.26 3.55 -0.09
C CYS A 87 8.58 2.82 -0.36
N PHE A 88 8.54 1.80 -1.21
CA PHE A 88 9.72 1.08 -1.69
C PHE A 88 10.07 1.61 -3.09
N VAL A 89 11.07 2.48 -3.17
CA VAL A 89 11.31 3.31 -4.35
C VAL A 89 12.54 2.85 -5.12
N PRO A 90 12.40 2.42 -6.39
CA PRO A 90 13.52 2.18 -7.28
C PRO A 90 14.07 3.50 -7.81
N ASP A 91 15.38 3.60 -8.00
CA ASP A 91 15.97 4.73 -8.71
C ASP A 91 15.83 4.61 -10.24
N ASN A 92 16.23 5.65 -10.95
CA ASN A 92 16.14 5.70 -12.42
C ASN A 92 16.87 4.54 -13.10
N GLN A 93 18.03 4.13 -12.57
CA GLN A 93 18.80 3.04 -13.17
C GLN A 93 18.10 1.70 -13.01
N VAL A 94 17.58 1.43 -11.82
CA VAL A 94 16.82 0.22 -11.50
C VAL A 94 15.55 0.16 -12.34
N LEU A 95 14.82 1.27 -12.39
CA LEU A 95 13.57 1.32 -13.15
C LEU A 95 13.78 1.21 -14.66
N GLN A 96 14.81 1.87 -15.21
CA GLN A 96 15.18 1.74 -16.62
C GLN A 96 15.54 0.30 -16.95
N SER A 97 16.37 -0.35 -16.13
CA SER A 97 16.75 -1.75 -16.35
C SER A 97 15.56 -2.71 -16.33
N TYR A 98 14.59 -2.44 -15.46
CA TYR A 98 13.34 -3.20 -15.39
C TYR A 98 12.50 -3.01 -16.67
N LEU A 99 12.28 -1.76 -17.10
CA LEU A 99 11.52 -1.46 -18.30
C LEU A 99 12.20 -2.04 -19.56
N ASP A 100 13.50 -1.92 -19.66
CA ASP A 100 14.29 -2.49 -20.77
C ASP A 100 14.12 -4.02 -20.83
N SER A 101 14.09 -4.69 -19.69
CA SER A 101 13.86 -6.13 -19.60
C SER A 101 12.44 -6.52 -19.99
N VAL A 102 11.43 -5.82 -19.45
CA VAL A 102 10.01 -6.10 -19.74
C VAL A 102 9.68 -5.92 -21.22
N PHE A 103 10.18 -4.85 -21.83
CA PHE A 103 9.91 -4.54 -23.24
C PHE A 103 10.98 -5.03 -24.21
N GLN A 104 11.97 -5.79 -23.74
CA GLN A 104 13.06 -6.37 -24.52
C GLN A 104 13.75 -5.35 -25.43
N THR A 105 14.00 -4.15 -24.92
CA THR A 105 14.61 -3.02 -25.63
C THR A 105 15.68 -2.37 -24.76
N LYS A 106 16.41 -1.39 -25.33
CA LYS A 106 17.35 -0.58 -24.56
C LYS A 106 16.86 0.86 -24.50
N ASN A 107 16.98 1.47 -23.34
CA ASN A 107 16.56 2.85 -23.07
C ASN A 107 15.08 3.05 -23.42
N TYR A 108 14.21 2.16 -22.89
CA TYR A 108 12.77 2.27 -23.09
C TYR A 108 12.27 3.65 -22.66
N ASP A 109 11.48 4.27 -23.51
CA ASP A 109 10.88 5.58 -23.20
C ASP A 109 9.71 5.41 -22.23
N VAL A 110 9.88 5.85 -20.98
CA VAL A 110 8.86 5.76 -19.95
C VAL A 110 7.55 6.45 -20.32
N THR A 111 7.58 7.42 -21.24
CA THR A 111 6.35 8.10 -21.71
C THR A 111 5.42 7.18 -22.49
N GLN A 112 5.93 6.08 -23.01
CA GLN A 112 5.19 5.07 -23.76
C GLN A 112 4.74 3.88 -22.88
N ILE A 113 4.99 3.93 -21.57
CA ILE A 113 4.65 2.83 -20.67
C ILE A 113 3.12 2.56 -20.71
N PRO A 114 2.67 1.31 -20.87
CA PRO A 114 1.26 0.95 -20.75
C PRO A 114 0.72 1.26 -19.34
N ASP A 115 -0.54 1.68 -19.25
CA ASP A 115 -1.16 2.02 -17.97
C ASP A 115 -1.11 0.86 -16.98
N SER A 116 -1.34 -0.37 -17.42
CA SER A 116 -1.27 -1.58 -16.59
C SER A 116 0.12 -1.80 -15.96
N VAL A 117 1.19 -1.52 -16.69
CA VAL A 117 2.57 -1.64 -16.16
C VAL A 117 2.88 -0.49 -15.21
N ALA A 118 2.44 0.74 -15.54
CA ALA A 118 2.58 1.89 -14.66
C ALA A 118 1.84 1.67 -13.33
N GLU A 119 0.58 1.21 -13.37
CA GLU A 119 -0.22 0.86 -12.20
C GLU A 119 0.44 -0.23 -11.38
N TYR A 120 0.93 -1.29 -12.03
CA TYR A 120 1.65 -2.36 -11.37
C TYR A 120 2.85 -1.85 -10.58
N ILE A 121 3.72 -1.05 -11.20
CA ILE A 121 4.92 -0.50 -10.53
C ILE A 121 4.52 0.39 -9.34
N ALA A 122 3.60 1.32 -9.55
CA ALA A 122 3.21 2.29 -8.55
C ALA A 122 2.50 1.65 -7.36
N ARG A 123 1.45 0.86 -7.61
CA ARG A 123 0.61 0.30 -6.54
C ARG A 123 1.31 -0.77 -5.72
N ASN A 124 2.17 -1.57 -6.34
CA ASN A 124 2.91 -2.59 -5.62
C ASN A 124 3.99 -2.06 -4.69
N SER A 125 4.48 -0.86 -4.94
CA SER A 125 5.59 -0.27 -4.20
C SER A 125 5.17 0.62 -3.02
N ILE A 126 3.87 0.79 -2.78
CA ILE A 126 3.36 1.72 -1.77
C ILE A 126 2.37 1.01 -0.84
N ILE A 127 2.56 1.21 0.46
CA ILE A 127 1.61 0.85 1.51
C ILE A 127 1.00 2.13 2.05
N ASP A 128 -0.33 2.24 2.03
CA ASP A 128 -1.06 3.25 2.79
C ASP A 128 -1.36 2.69 4.18
N ASN A 129 -0.56 3.08 5.16
CA ASN A 129 -0.69 2.63 6.54
C ASN A 129 -1.90 3.25 7.26
N LYS A 130 -2.60 4.19 6.64
CA LYS A 130 -3.78 4.87 7.19
C LYS A 130 -3.51 5.51 8.55
N ASN A 131 -4.09 4.94 9.60
CA ASN A 131 -3.95 5.41 10.98
C ASN A 131 -2.75 4.77 11.73
N GLN A 132 -2.03 3.85 11.10
CA GLN A 132 -0.83 3.22 11.66
C GLN A 132 0.41 3.99 11.22
N GLU A 133 1.50 3.86 11.97
CA GLU A 133 2.77 4.45 11.59
C GLU A 133 3.35 3.77 10.33
N ALA A 134 4.05 4.55 9.53
CA ALA A 134 4.81 4.00 8.40
C ALA A 134 5.91 3.06 8.90
N TYR A 135 6.15 1.97 8.17
CA TYR A 135 7.15 0.98 8.56
C TYR A 135 8.56 1.54 8.47
N LEU A 136 9.22 1.68 9.60
CA LEU A 136 10.66 1.89 9.71
C LEU A 136 11.38 0.55 9.62
N SER A 137 12.68 0.57 9.29
CA SER A 137 13.51 -0.64 9.23
C SER A 137 13.52 -1.43 10.55
N THR A 138 13.36 -0.74 11.68
CA THR A 138 13.27 -1.33 13.02
C THR A 138 12.00 -2.15 13.25
N ALA A 139 10.95 -1.93 12.44
CA ALA A 139 9.71 -2.68 12.51
C ALA A 139 9.72 -3.92 11.60
N PHE A 140 10.73 -4.10 10.77
CA PHE A 140 10.79 -5.24 9.85
C PHE A 140 11.09 -6.54 10.59
N GLN A 141 10.27 -7.54 10.30
CA GLN A 141 10.43 -8.92 10.75
C GLN A 141 10.31 -9.85 9.54
N THR A 142 10.90 -11.04 9.61
CA THR A 142 10.73 -12.04 8.56
C THR A 142 9.27 -12.43 8.41
N GLY A 143 8.75 -12.33 7.19
CA GLY A 143 7.36 -12.65 6.86
C GLY A 143 6.61 -11.48 6.24
N ALA A 144 5.30 -11.59 6.18
CA ALA A 144 4.43 -10.57 5.61
C ALA A 144 4.25 -9.38 6.55
N LEU A 145 4.26 -8.18 6.00
CA LEU A 145 3.83 -6.97 6.71
C LEU A 145 2.31 -7.04 6.96
N GLU A 146 1.84 -6.45 8.05
CA GLU A 146 0.42 -6.52 8.45
C GLU A 146 -0.51 -5.77 7.51
N THR A 147 -0.03 -4.67 6.90
CA THR A 147 -0.80 -3.85 5.98
C THR A 147 -0.45 -4.22 4.54
N THR A 148 -1.46 -4.38 3.70
CA THR A 148 -1.29 -4.63 2.26
C THR A 148 -0.80 -3.38 1.54
N ASN A 149 -0.19 -3.56 0.37
CA ASN A 149 0.12 -2.48 -0.54
C ASN A 149 -1.15 -1.93 -1.23
N MET A 150 -1.01 -0.94 -2.09
CA MET A 150 -2.14 -0.31 -2.81
C MET A 150 -2.78 -1.22 -3.87
N ASP A 151 -2.24 -2.43 -4.09
CA ASP A 151 -2.81 -3.49 -4.93
C ASP A 151 -3.39 -4.63 -4.09
N ASP A 152 -3.70 -4.37 -2.81
CA ASP A 152 -4.29 -5.28 -1.83
C ASP A 152 -3.46 -6.57 -1.58
N ARG A 153 -2.14 -6.51 -1.78
CA ARG A 153 -1.22 -7.64 -1.61
C ARG A 153 -0.26 -7.42 -0.46
N TYR A 154 0.04 -8.49 0.24
CA TYR A 154 1.03 -8.45 1.30
C TYR A 154 2.44 -8.34 0.73
N ILE A 155 3.23 -7.42 1.28
CA ILE A 155 4.67 -7.33 1.06
C ILE A 155 5.36 -8.19 2.09
N THR A 156 6.33 -9.00 1.66
CA THR A 156 7.12 -9.85 2.55
C THR A 156 8.51 -9.27 2.76
N ILE A 157 9.02 -9.43 3.98
CA ILE A 157 10.38 -9.06 4.36
C ILE A 157 11.16 -10.34 4.67
N SER A 158 12.37 -10.40 4.16
CA SER A 158 13.32 -11.46 4.49
C SER A 158 14.71 -10.88 4.73
N PHE A 159 15.52 -11.63 5.48
CA PHE A 159 16.89 -11.26 5.80
C PHE A 159 17.83 -12.33 5.32
N ASP A 160 18.94 -11.92 4.73
CA ASP A 160 20.00 -12.82 4.30
C ASP A 160 21.36 -12.28 4.75
N THR A 161 22.33 -13.18 4.90
CA THR A 161 23.69 -12.81 5.29
C THR A 161 24.58 -12.75 4.06
N LEU A 162 25.05 -11.55 3.75
CA LEU A 162 25.97 -11.33 2.63
C LEU A 162 27.37 -11.89 2.93
N GLN A 163 28.15 -12.14 1.88
CA GLN A 163 29.56 -12.41 2.02
C GLN A 163 30.25 -11.29 2.81
N GLY A 164 30.84 -11.64 3.95
CA GLY A 164 31.39 -10.66 4.88
C GLY A 164 30.57 -10.45 6.17
N GLY A 165 29.42 -11.15 6.34
CA GLY A 165 28.67 -11.19 7.59
C GLY A 165 27.67 -10.05 7.77
N ALA A 166 27.53 -9.15 6.80
CA ALA A 166 26.51 -8.09 6.84
C ALA A 166 25.12 -8.65 6.53
N THR A 167 24.10 -8.22 7.27
CA THR A 167 22.71 -8.59 7.01
C THR A 167 22.13 -7.70 5.91
N ALA A 168 21.53 -8.31 4.90
CA ALA A 168 20.74 -7.65 3.86
C ALA A 168 19.25 -7.88 4.12
N THR A 169 18.44 -6.85 3.88
CA THR A 169 16.99 -6.93 3.96
C THR A 169 16.42 -6.95 2.55
N TYR A 170 15.57 -7.91 2.30
CA TYR A 170 14.89 -8.08 1.02
C TYR A 170 13.39 -7.89 1.16
N VAL A 171 12.81 -7.30 0.15
CA VAL A 171 11.36 -7.12 -0.03
C VAL A 171 10.93 -8.06 -1.15
N ASN A 172 9.91 -8.87 -0.92
CA ASN A 172 9.44 -9.90 -1.86
C ASN A 172 10.59 -10.76 -2.40
N GLU A 173 11.51 -11.16 -1.52
CA GLU A 173 12.65 -12.07 -1.77
C GLU A 173 13.73 -11.54 -2.73
N LYS A 174 13.39 -10.66 -3.66
CA LYS A 174 14.29 -10.20 -4.73
C LYS A 174 14.83 -8.79 -4.54
N SER A 175 14.01 -7.89 -4.02
CA SER A 175 14.33 -6.47 -3.97
C SER A 175 15.05 -6.11 -2.69
N ARG A 176 16.37 -5.98 -2.74
CA ARG A 176 17.16 -5.56 -1.57
C ARG A 176 16.96 -4.08 -1.29
N ILE A 177 16.74 -3.74 -0.03
CA ILE A 177 16.77 -2.35 0.41
C ILE A 177 18.21 -1.88 0.48
N ILE A 178 18.52 -0.80 -0.21
CA ILE A 178 19.86 -0.19 -0.28
C ILE A 178 19.97 1.11 0.52
N LYS A 179 18.84 1.75 0.81
CA LYS A 179 18.77 2.92 1.66
C LYS A 179 17.49 2.85 2.50
N PHE A 180 17.66 2.92 3.81
CA PHE A 180 16.56 2.77 4.76
C PHE A 180 16.10 4.11 5.31
N ASP A 181 14.85 4.17 5.76
CA ASP A 181 14.31 5.17 6.67
C ASP A 181 14.50 6.62 6.20
N ILE A 182 14.36 6.87 4.91
CA ILE A 182 14.32 8.24 4.39
C ILE A 182 12.99 8.83 4.82
N LYS A 183 13.03 9.73 5.82
CA LYS A 183 11.82 10.29 6.46
C LYS A 183 11.22 11.41 5.62
N ALA A 184 9.93 11.27 5.36
CA ALA A 184 9.06 12.32 4.85
C ALA A 184 8.04 12.70 5.94
N THR A 185 7.40 13.86 5.82
CA THR A 185 6.37 14.31 6.78
C THR A 185 5.12 13.45 6.78
N ASN A 186 4.89 12.74 5.69
CA ASN A 186 3.73 11.87 5.50
C ASN A 186 4.11 10.41 5.22
N GLY A 187 5.33 9.98 5.57
CA GLY A 187 5.72 8.60 5.40
C GLY A 187 7.23 8.34 5.44
N VAL A 188 7.59 7.15 5.03
CA VAL A 188 8.97 6.66 4.98
C VAL A 188 9.26 6.09 3.60
N ILE A 189 10.45 6.38 3.07
CA ILE A 189 10.93 5.83 1.80
C ILE A 189 12.07 4.86 2.08
N HIS A 190 12.01 3.69 1.48
CA HIS A 190 13.10 2.72 1.39
C HIS A 190 13.51 2.59 -0.06
N GLN A 191 14.76 2.93 -0.37
CA GLN A 191 15.28 2.76 -1.73
C GLN A 191 15.64 1.30 -1.98
N ILE A 192 15.19 0.77 -3.10
CA ILE A 192 15.35 -0.64 -3.48
C ILE A 192 16.17 -0.78 -4.76
N ASN A 193 16.84 -1.94 -4.92
CA ASN A 193 17.67 -2.23 -6.09
C ASN A 193 16.99 -3.07 -7.19
N HIS A 194 15.72 -3.43 -7.00
CA HIS A 194 14.84 -4.06 -8.00
C HIS A 194 13.44 -3.53 -7.84
N VAL A 195 12.70 -3.38 -8.94
CA VAL A 195 11.26 -3.10 -8.91
C VAL A 195 10.56 -4.24 -8.18
N LEU A 196 9.59 -3.90 -7.32
CA LEU A 196 8.83 -4.93 -6.61
C LEU A 196 8.02 -5.73 -7.61
N GLU A 197 8.43 -6.96 -7.79
CA GLU A 197 7.67 -7.95 -8.53
C GLU A 197 6.80 -8.72 -7.53
N LEU A 198 5.59 -8.99 -7.94
CA LEU A 198 4.77 -9.96 -7.22
C LEU A 198 5.34 -11.35 -7.48
N SER A 199 5.28 -12.21 -6.50
CA SER A 199 5.44 -13.63 -6.77
C SER A 199 4.38 -14.01 -7.81
N THR A 200 4.80 -14.25 -9.05
CA THR A 200 3.93 -14.79 -10.11
C THR A 200 3.74 -16.29 -9.92
N ALA A 201 4.44 -16.90 -8.97
CA ALA A 201 4.30 -18.27 -8.63
C ALA A 201 2.94 -18.49 -7.94
N THR A 202 2.01 -19.05 -8.68
CA THR A 202 0.76 -19.56 -8.12
C THR A 202 1.06 -20.72 -7.19
N LEU A 203 0.17 -21.02 -6.26
CA LEU A 203 0.34 -22.13 -5.34
C LEU A 203 0.57 -23.49 -6.07
N PRO A 204 -0.15 -23.83 -7.17
CA PRO A 204 0.18 -25.00 -7.98
C PRO A 204 1.60 -24.95 -8.57
N SER A 205 2.03 -23.79 -9.04
CA SER A 205 3.39 -23.62 -9.58
C SER A 205 4.47 -23.86 -8.52
N LEU A 206 4.29 -23.32 -7.32
CA LEU A 206 5.21 -23.56 -6.19
C LEU A 206 5.26 -25.05 -5.82
N ILE A 207 4.11 -25.72 -5.74
CA ILE A 207 4.03 -27.15 -5.43
C ILE A 207 4.75 -27.97 -6.49
N SER A 208 4.57 -27.63 -7.79
CA SER A 208 5.21 -28.36 -8.90
C SER A 208 6.74 -28.20 -8.92
N GLN A 209 7.27 -27.08 -8.42
CA GLN A 209 8.70 -26.76 -8.37
C GLN A 209 9.38 -27.24 -7.08
N THR A 210 8.58 -27.60 -6.07
CA THR A 210 9.10 -28.08 -4.79
C THR A 210 9.52 -29.57 -4.92
N GLU A 211 10.73 -29.90 -4.49
CA GLU A 211 11.18 -31.28 -4.43
C GLU A 211 10.27 -32.10 -3.48
N ASN A 212 10.07 -33.38 -3.81
CA ASN A 212 9.27 -34.32 -3.02
C ASN A 212 7.76 -34.00 -2.91
N THR A 213 7.19 -33.21 -3.81
CA THR A 213 5.75 -32.92 -3.88
C THR A 213 5.17 -33.18 -5.26
N ARG A 214 5.83 -34.01 -6.07
CA ARG A 214 5.46 -34.28 -7.46
C ARG A 214 4.14 -35.05 -7.57
N ILE A 215 3.90 -36.01 -6.67
CA ILE A 215 2.64 -36.77 -6.62
C ILE A 215 1.48 -35.82 -6.31
N PHE A 216 1.64 -34.96 -5.30
CA PHE A 216 0.61 -33.99 -4.95
C PHE A 216 0.34 -33.01 -6.11
N SER A 217 1.39 -32.50 -6.77
CA SER A 217 1.25 -31.67 -7.97
C SER A 217 0.46 -32.37 -9.05
N ARG A 218 0.79 -33.65 -9.35
CA ARG A 218 0.07 -34.44 -10.36
C ARG A 218 -1.38 -34.64 -9.99
N LEU A 219 -1.72 -34.85 -8.74
CA LEU A 219 -3.10 -34.93 -8.27
C LEU A 219 -3.89 -33.65 -8.48
N LEU A 220 -3.27 -32.48 -8.25
CA LEU A 220 -3.88 -31.19 -8.55
C LEU A 220 -4.22 -31.04 -10.04
N ASP A 221 -3.31 -31.48 -10.93
CA ASP A 221 -3.54 -31.45 -12.37
C ASP A 221 -4.70 -32.34 -12.78
N ILE A 222 -4.69 -33.63 -12.36
CA ILE A 222 -5.70 -34.63 -12.71
C ILE A 222 -7.11 -34.21 -12.24
N THR A 223 -7.17 -33.56 -11.09
CA THR A 223 -8.44 -33.10 -10.50
C THR A 223 -8.87 -31.71 -10.97
N SER A 224 -8.08 -31.06 -11.85
CA SER A 224 -8.28 -29.70 -12.33
C SER A 224 -8.27 -28.64 -11.21
N TRP A 225 -7.80 -29.00 -10.01
CA TRP A 225 -7.62 -28.04 -8.93
C TRP A 225 -6.49 -27.05 -9.21
N ALA A 226 -5.47 -27.48 -9.97
CA ALA A 226 -4.37 -26.59 -10.37
C ALA A 226 -4.89 -25.38 -11.14
N ASP A 227 -5.85 -25.55 -12.05
CA ASP A 227 -6.46 -24.44 -12.81
C ASP A 227 -7.30 -23.53 -11.91
N SER A 228 -8.11 -24.12 -11.02
CA SER A 228 -8.93 -23.35 -10.09
C SER A 228 -8.09 -22.51 -9.12
N MET A 229 -6.95 -23.03 -8.65
CA MET A 229 -6.05 -22.36 -7.72
C MET A 229 -5.14 -21.32 -8.40
N GLN A 230 -5.15 -21.19 -9.72
CA GLN A 230 -4.51 -20.08 -10.44
C GLN A 230 -5.35 -18.80 -10.38
N LEU A 231 -6.66 -18.94 -10.17
CA LEU A 231 -7.55 -17.79 -10.05
C LEU A 231 -7.30 -17.11 -8.70
N TYR A 232 -6.84 -15.88 -8.71
CA TYR A 232 -6.64 -15.09 -7.52
C TYR A 232 -7.68 -13.94 -7.38
N ARG A 233 -8.40 -13.65 -8.46
CA ARG A 233 -9.36 -12.55 -8.55
C ARG A 233 -10.69 -13.07 -9.06
N ASP A 234 -11.77 -12.54 -8.54
CA ASP A 234 -13.13 -12.88 -8.90
C ASP A 234 -13.67 -11.86 -9.92
N ASP A 235 -13.46 -12.14 -11.19
CA ASP A 235 -13.89 -11.26 -12.28
C ASP A 235 -15.43 -11.16 -12.37
N ASP A 236 -16.16 -12.22 -12.03
CA ASP A 236 -17.61 -12.19 -12.00
C ASP A 236 -18.15 -11.26 -10.91
N TYR A 237 -17.52 -11.27 -9.76
CA TYR A 237 -17.84 -10.33 -8.69
C TYR A 237 -17.58 -8.89 -9.11
N GLU A 238 -16.47 -8.62 -9.77
CA GLU A 238 -16.13 -7.27 -10.22
C GLU A 238 -17.05 -6.76 -11.31
N TYR A 239 -17.42 -7.62 -12.25
CA TYR A 239 -18.38 -7.29 -13.30
C TYR A 239 -19.76 -6.97 -12.74
N ASN A 240 -20.22 -7.74 -11.75
CA ASN A 240 -21.53 -7.60 -11.11
C ASN A 240 -21.48 -6.85 -9.77
N HIS A 241 -20.40 -6.13 -9.50
CA HIS A 241 -20.12 -5.51 -8.21
C HIS A 241 -21.29 -4.67 -7.71
N PRO A 242 -21.92 -5.04 -6.58
CA PRO A 242 -22.97 -4.23 -5.96
C PRO A 242 -22.34 -3.04 -5.23
N ASP A 243 -22.90 -1.85 -5.40
CA ASP A 243 -22.41 -0.65 -4.71
C ASP A 243 -22.44 -0.81 -3.19
N TYR A 244 -23.43 -1.59 -2.70
CA TYR A 244 -23.66 -1.79 -1.27
C TYR A 244 -24.07 -3.22 -0.96
N GLY A 245 -23.58 -3.73 0.17
CA GLY A 245 -24.03 -4.96 0.81
C GLY A 245 -24.81 -4.65 2.10
N ILE A 246 -25.38 -5.68 2.72
CA ILE A 246 -26.02 -5.61 4.03
C ILE A 246 -25.16 -6.41 5.01
N ASN A 247 -24.70 -5.78 6.10
CA ASN A 247 -23.95 -6.46 7.16
C ASN A 247 -24.87 -7.30 8.07
N SER A 248 -24.28 -8.02 9.04
CA SER A 248 -25.01 -8.86 10.01
C SER A 248 -26.05 -8.08 10.82
N ASP A 249 -25.88 -6.78 10.96
CA ASP A 249 -26.78 -5.89 11.72
C ASP A 249 -27.87 -5.26 10.86
N GLY A 250 -27.98 -5.67 9.59
CA GLY A 250 -28.96 -5.16 8.65
C GLY A 250 -28.64 -3.77 8.11
N GLN A 251 -27.44 -3.25 8.31
CA GLN A 251 -27.01 -1.94 7.83
C GLN A 251 -26.43 -2.04 6.43
N GLN A 252 -26.68 -1.04 5.62
CA GLN A 252 -26.08 -0.90 4.30
C GLN A 252 -24.61 -0.47 4.44
N VAL A 253 -23.71 -1.28 3.89
CA VAL A 253 -22.26 -1.03 3.90
C VAL A 253 -21.71 -1.08 2.48
N ALA A 254 -20.72 -0.23 2.18
CA ALA A 254 -20.03 -0.28 0.90
C ALA A 254 -19.31 -1.62 0.74
N THR A 255 -19.47 -2.23 -0.42
CA THR A 255 -18.77 -3.48 -0.75
C THR A 255 -17.37 -3.20 -1.30
N PRO A 256 -16.37 -4.09 -1.07
CA PRO A 256 -15.07 -3.95 -1.71
C PRO A 256 -15.20 -3.97 -3.23
N ALA A 257 -14.43 -3.13 -3.93
CA ALA A 257 -14.44 -3.10 -5.40
C ALA A 257 -13.90 -4.38 -6.02
N HIS A 258 -13.06 -5.10 -5.29
CA HIS A 258 -12.43 -6.33 -5.71
C HIS A 258 -12.66 -7.44 -4.69
N ARG A 259 -12.80 -8.68 -5.18
CA ARG A 259 -12.82 -9.87 -4.34
C ARG A 259 -11.73 -10.82 -4.80
N TYR A 260 -10.91 -11.26 -3.85
CA TYR A 260 -9.78 -12.13 -4.12
C TYR A 260 -10.03 -13.54 -3.56
N TYR A 261 -9.58 -14.54 -4.30
CA TYR A 261 -9.48 -15.91 -3.81
C TYR A 261 -8.19 -16.09 -3.05
N GLY A 262 -8.26 -16.71 -1.88
CA GLY A 262 -7.11 -17.09 -1.07
C GLY A 262 -7.11 -18.62 -0.87
N TYR A 263 -5.97 -19.27 -1.11
CA TYR A 263 -5.81 -20.69 -0.95
C TYR A 263 -4.74 -21.00 0.08
N THR A 264 -5.02 -22.01 0.92
CA THR A 264 -4.02 -22.59 1.83
C THR A 264 -3.95 -24.08 1.52
N ALA A 265 -2.76 -24.58 1.18
CA ALA A 265 -2.55 -26.00 0.90
C ALA A 265 -1.68 -26.64 1.98
N PHE A 266 -2.14 -27.77 2.48
CA PHE A 266 -1.34 -28.69 3.29
C PHE A 266 -0.87 -29.82 2.36
N VAL A 267 0.42 -29.80 2.03
CA VAL A 267 0.97 -30.64 0.97
C VAL A 267 1.70 -31.83 1.57
N GLU A 268 1.28 -33.02 1.19
CA GLU A 268 1.98 -34.26 1.55
C GLU A 268 3.18 -34.49 0.63
N THR A 269 4.23 -35.09 1.17
CA THR A 269 5.43 -35.45 0.40
C THR A 269 5.25 -36.74 -0.40
N ASP A 270 6.03 -36.90 -1.47
CA ASP A 270 6.06 -38.11 -2.26
C ASP A 270 6.34 -39.36 -1.38
N GLN A 271 7.22 -39.23 -0.40
CA GLN A 271 7.52 -40.28 0.58
C GLN A 271 6.29 -40.69 1.38
N THR A 272 5.45 -39.72 1.81
CA THR A 272 4.21 -40.02 2.54
C THR A 272 3.22 -40.80 1.65
N PHE A 273 3.10 -40.45 0.37
CA PHE A 273 2.27 -41.17 -0.58
C PHE A 273 2.74 -42.60 -0.77
N HIS A 274 4.05 -42.81 -0.92
CA HIS A 274 4.64 -44.15 -1.00
C HIS A 274 4.36 -44.97 0.27
N ASP A 275 4.70 -44.45 1.43
CA ASP A 275 4.71 -45.19 2.70
C ASP A 275 3.31 -45.53 3.20
N LYS A 276 2.35 -44.61 3.02
CA LYS A 276 0.98 -44.78 3.53
C LYS A 276 0.03 -45.42 2.55
N TRP A 277 0.22 -45.19 1.25
CA TRP A 277 -0.77 -45.59 0.24
C TRP A 277 -0.17 -46.43 -0.90
N GLY A 278 1.15 -46.62 -0.92
CA GLY A 278 1.85 -47.36 -1.98
C GLY A 278 1.73 -46.69 -3.35
N ILE A 279 1.61 -45.37 -3.37
CA ILE A 279 1.47 -44.58 -4.59
C ILE A 279 2.84 -44.01 -4.97
N ASP A 280 3.25 -44.32 -6.21
CA ASP A 280 4.49 -43.82 -6.81
C ASP A 280 4.20 -43.06 -8.11
N LEU A 281 5.20 -42.32 -8.63
CA LEU A 281 5.11 -41.74 -9.97
C LEU A 281 5.47 -42.79 -11.03
N PRO A 282 4.79 -42.78 -12.21
CA PRO A 282 3.73 -41.84 -12.60
C PRO A 282 2.38 -42.19 -11.94
N VAL A 283 1.67 -41.19 -11.43
CA VAL A 283 0.37 -41.42 -10.77
C VAL A 283 -0.71 -41.87 -11.75
N VAL A 284 -0.62 -41.42 -12.99
CA VAL A 284 -1.50 -41.84 -14.10
C VAL A 284 -0.69 -41.80 -15.40
N GLU A 285 -0.70 -42.88 -16.13
CA GLU A 285 -0.40 -42.91 -17.56
C GLU A 285 -1.72 -42.83 -18.32
N ASN A 286 -1.82 -41.92 -19.30
CA ASN A 286 -2.99 -41.82 -20.17
C ASN A 286 -3.09 -43.01 -21.11
#